data_5fe6271d34ce225178e87dbae86d3e15
#
_entry.id   5fe6271d34ce225178e87dbae86d3e15
#
_cell.length_a   1.000
_cell.length_b   1.000
_cell.length_c   1.000
_cell.angle_alpha   90.00
_cell.angle_beta   90.00
_cell.angle_gamma   90.00
#
_symmetry.space_group_name_H-M   'P 1'
#
loop_
_entity.id
_entity.type
_entity.pdbx_description
1 polymer ?
#
loop_
_entity_poly.entity_id
_entity_poly.type
_entity_poly.pdbx_seq_one_letter_code
_entity_poly.pdbx_strand_id
1 'polypeptide(L)'
;MAVIDVHAHLEPRMLDLPAMLARMDARGIDKVALIPAMNDPLPGETPEVLLKTLRWLMRSCHPVARVVNGAFMTDEGHLRYNGKTYQIYERPDNAGVAAVLAAHPSRFLGWIFLNPHAAIGVDELERWRHVPGFVGVKLHPHWHGWRVEEALPIAERCQELGLPLLIHLGFARKGDWRVLADACPRLTMIFAHAGMPHFDRMWGSIRDDKRLFLDVSSPYLDEALARDAVKAVGVERVLFGTDAPYGFHDEGGGYDYGAIRGWVERIPVVAREVDLMLGGNVERLLDR
;
A
#
# COMPACT_ATOMS: atom_id res chain seq x y z
N MET A 1 3.72 9.91 20.34
CA MET A 1 4.04 9.79 18.91
C MET A 1 2.74 9.58 18.18
N ALA A 2 2.53 10.22 17.02
CA ALA A 2 1.29 10.05 16.27
C ALA A 2 1.21 8.63 15.67
N VAL A 3 0.01 8.05 15.65
CA VAL A 3 -0.27 6.79 14.94
C VAL A 3 -0.71 7.16 13.52
N ILE A 4 0.09 6.73 12.54
CA ILE A 4 -0.08 7.11 11.13
C ILE A 4 -0.24 5.87 10.27
N ASP A 5 -1.42 5.70 9.69
CA ASP A 5 -1.69 4.68 8.67
C ASP A 5 -1.17 5.18 7.32
N VAL A 6 -0.16 4.52 6.77
CA VAL A 6 0.47 4.96 5.50
C VAL A 6 -0.23 4.43 4.26
N HIS A 7 -1.25 3.57 4.41
CA HIS A 7 -1.84 2.88 3.26
C HIS A 7 -3.34 2.63 3.47
N ALA A 8 -4.17 3.57 3.03
CA ALA A 8 -5.61 3.40 2.98
C ALA A 8 -6.18 4.04 1.71
N HIS A 9 -7.34 3.60 1.28
CA HIS A 9 -7.98 4.08 0.06
C HIS A 9 -9.17 4.99 0.36
N LEU A 10 -9.30 6.07 -0.41
CA LEU A 10 -10.50 6.89 -0.43
C LEU A 10 -11.56 6.21 -1.31
N GLU A 11 -12.40 5.36 -0.71
CA GLU A 11 -13.49 4.65 -1.38
C GLU A 11 -14.82 4.90 -0.63
N PRO A 12 -15.47 6.04 -0.89
CA PRO A 12 -16.67 6.46 -0.13
C PRO A 12 -17.87 5.51 -0.24
N ARG A 13 -17.91 4.65 -1.26
CA ARG A 13 -18.97 3.65 -1.44
C ARG A 13 -18.84 2.47 -0.49
N MET A 14 -17.65 2.26 0.10
CA MET A 14 -17.37 1.22 1.10
C MET A 14 -17.24 1.81 2.51
N LEU A 15 -16.58 2.96 2.63
CA LEU A 15 -16.35 3.66 3.88
C LEU A 15 -16.37 5.17 3.61
N ASP A 16 -17.45 5.83 3.93
CA ASP A 16 -17.56 7.28 3.77
C ASP A 16 -16.64 8.04 4.75
N LEU A 17 -16.35 9.29 4.43
CA LEU A 17 -15.39 10.09 5.20
C LEU A 17 -15.79 10.32 6.66
N PRO A 18 -17.06 10.63 7.01
CA PRO A 18 -17.50 10.71 8.40
C PRO A 18 -17.32 9.42 9.19
N ALA A 19 -17.66 8.26 8.58
CA ALA A 19 -17.45 6.96 9.20
C ALA A 19 -15.96 6.65 9.36
N MET A 20 -15.12 6.96 8.35
CA MET A 20 -13.68 6.80 8.43
C MET A 20 -13.11 7.59 9.62
N LEU A 21 -13.44 8.87 9.75
CA LEU A 21 -13.00 9.73 10.86
C LEU A 21 -13.43 9.19 12.23
N ALA A 22 -14.70 8.79 12.37
CA ALA A 22 -15.21 8.22 13.61
C ALA A 22 -14.48 6.93 14.01
N ARG A 23 -14.14 6.08 13.04
CA ARG A 23 -13.40 4.83 13.28
C ARG A 23 -11.94 5.08 13.60
N MET A 24 -11.29 6.04 12.93
CA MET A 24 -9.95 6.51 13.28
C MET A 24 -9.91 6.96 14.74
N ASP A 25 -10.88 7.80 15.17
CA ASP A 25 -10.97 8.30 16.55
C ASP A 25 -11.16 7.15 17.55
N ALA A 26 -12.08 6.23 17.26
CA ALA A 26 -12.36 5.07 18.11
C ALA A 26 -11.15 4.14 18.29
N ARG A 27 -10.21 4.14 17.35
CA ARG A 27 -9.01 3.29 17.38
C ARG A 27 -7.73 4.09 17.60
N GLY A 28 -7.80 5.39 17.87
CA GLY A 28 -6.64 6.25 18.13
C GLY A 28 -5.68 6.30 16.92
N ILE A 29 -6.22 6.40 15.72
CA ILE A 29 -5.45 6.69 14.50
C ILE A 29 -5.44 8.19 14.30
N ASP A 30 -4.27 8.80 14.38
CA ASP A 30 -4.14 10.26 14.30
C ASP A 30 -4.23 10.73 12.84
N LYS A 31 -3.54 10.02 11.93
CA LYS A 31 -3.51 10.37 10.50
C LYS A 31 -3.62 9.14 9.61
N VAL A 32 -4.16 9.33 8.42
CA VAL A 32 -4.22 8.34 7.35
C VAL A 32 -3.69 8.94 6.05
N ALA A 33 -2.79 8.22 5.37
CA ALA A 33 -2.34 8.58 4.04
C ALA A 33 -3.23 7.91 2.98
N LEU A 34 -4.03 8.73 2.31
CA LEU A 34 -5.05 8.29 1.36
C LEU A 34 -4.47 8.04 -0.03
N ILE A 35 -4.92 6.97 -0.63
CA ILE A 35 -4.73 6.60 -2.03
C ILE A 35 -6.10 6.72 -2.70
N PRO A 36 -6.22 7.30 -3.92
CA PRO A 36 -7.47 7.25 -4.66
C PRO A 36 -8.03 5.83 -4.83
N ALA A 37 -9.36 5.69 -4.90
CA ALA A 37 -9.97 4.41 -5.24
C ALA A 37 -9.40 3.86 -6.54
N MET A 38 -9.14 2.56 -6.57
CA MET A 38 -8.48 1.89 -7.70
C MET A 38 -9.43 1.02 -8.52
N ASN A 39 -10.55 0.64 -7.96
CA ASN A 39 -11.47 -0.35 -8.54
C ASN A 39 -12.88 -0.14 -8.04
N ASP A 40 -13.83 -0.82 -8.66
CA ASP A 40 -15.18 -0.96 -8.13
C ASP A 40 -15.15 -1.59 -6.73
N PRO A 41 -16.07 -1.21 -5.84
CA PRO A 41 -16.17 -1.79 -4.52
C PRO A 41 -16.20 -3.31 -4.56
N LEU A 42 -15.23 -3.94 -3.91
CA LEU A 42 -15.19 -5.40 -3.81
C LEU A 42 -16.23 -5.89 -2.79
N PRO A 43 -16.85 -7.05 -3.02
CA PRO A 43 -17.80 -7.59 -2.06
C PRO A 43 -17.09 -8.06 -0.81
N GLY A 44 -17.54 -7.58 0.34
CA GLY A 44 -17.32 -8.15 1.65
C GLY A 44 -15.93 -8.72 1.96
N GLU A 45 -15.89 -9.56 2.98
CA GLU A 45 -14.66 -10.23 3.40
C GLU A 45 -14.29 -11.37 2.44
N THR A 46 -13.02 -11.43 2.08
CA THR A 46 -12.46 -12.60 1.39
C THR A 46 -12.37 -13.76 2.41
N PRO A 47 -12.87 -14.96 2.08
CA PRO A 47 -12.81 -16.10 2.99
C PRO A 47 -11.39 -16.38 3.47
N GLU A 48 -11.20 -16.55 4.78
CA GLU A 48 -9.90 -16.75 5.42
C GLU A 48 -9.14 -17.96 4.84
N VAL A 49 -9.86 -19.03 4.47
CA VAL A 49 -9.26 -20.21 3.81
C VAL A 49 -8.62 -19.83 2.47
N LEU A 50 -9.26 -18.95 1.70
CA LEU A 50 -8.71 -18.48 0.43
C LEU A 50 -7.48 -17.61 0.67
N LEU A 51 -7.53 -16.69 1.63
CA LEU A 51 -6.38 -15.85 2.00
C LEU A 51 -5.19 -16.70 2.46
N LYS A 52 -5.40 -17.68 3.34
CA LYS A 52 -4.36 -18.62 3.78
C LYS A 52 -3.76 -19.40 2.61
N THR A 53 -4.60 -19.88 1.70
CA THR A 53 -4.13 -20.59 0.50
C THR A 53 -3.29 -19.70 -0.41
N LEU A 54 -3.74 -18.46 -0.66
CA LEU A 54 -3.00 -17.50 -1.48
C LEU A 54 -1.65 -17.14 -0.84
N ARG A 55 -1.62 -16.86 0.48
CA ARG A 55 -0.37 -16.61 1.22
C ARG A 55 0.61 -17.78 1.09
N TRP A 56 0.11 -19.00 1.32
CA TRP A 56 0.93 -20.20 1.19
C TRP A 56 1.47 -20.39 -0.23
N LEU A 57 0.64 -20.22 -1.26
CA LEU A 57 1.07 -20.32 -2.67
C LEU A 57 2.14 -19.28 -3.02
N MET A 58 1.95 -18.02 -2.61
CA MET A 58 2.91 -16.95 -2.88
C MET A 58 4.28 -17.21 -2.22
N ARG A 59 4.31 -17.81 -1.04
CA ARG A 59 5.56 -18.14 -0.34
C ARG A 59 6.19 -19.43 -0.83
N SER A 60 5.40 -20.48 -1.04
CA SER A 60 5.88 -21.85 -1.29
C SER A 60 5.96 -22.22 -2.76
N CYS A 61 5.04 -21.70 -3.60
CA CYS A 61 4.95 -22.06 -5.02
C CYS A 61 4.57 -20.86 -5.90
N HIS A 62 5.49 -19.90 -5.98
CA HIS A 62 5.30 -18.64 -6.71
C HIS A 62 4.83 -18.78 -8.17
N PRO A 63 5.30 -19.80 -8.99
CA PRO A 63 4.75 -20.00 -10.32
C PRO A 63 3.25 -20.36 -10.32
N VAL A 64 2.82 -21.19 -9.37
CA VAL A 64 1.40 -21.55 -9.24
C VAL A 64 0.59 -20.35 -8.74
N ALA A 65 1.10 -19.59 -7.77
CA ALA A 65 0.47 -18.35 -7.32
C ALA A 65 0.23 -17.38 -8.48
N ARG A 66 1.20 -17.24 -9.39
CA ARG A 66 1.09 -16.40 -10.60
C ARG A 66 -0.05 -16.87 -11.51
N VAL A 67 -0.17 -18.18 -11.75
CA VAL A 67 -1.25 -18.74 -12.59
C VAL A 67 -2.61 -18.53 -11.94
N VAL A 68 -2.72 -18.84 -10.64
CA VAL A 68 -3.96 -18.64 -9.87
C VAL A 68 -4.36 -17.17 -9.89
N ASN A 69 -3.43 -16.27 -9.65
CA ASN A 69 -3.70 -14.83 -9.71
C ASN A 69 -4.18 -14.39 -11.10
N GLY A 70 -3.57 -14.90 -12.18
CA GLY A 70 -4.00 -14.63 -13.56
C GLY A 70 -5.45 -15.05 -13.83
N ALA A 71 -5.93 -16.09 -13.16
CA ALA A 71 -7.32 -16.55 -13.32
C ALA A 71 -8.37 -15.58 -12.74
N PHE A 72 -7.95 -14.68 -11.86
CA PHE A 72 -8.81 -13.61 -11.34
C PHE A 72 -8.83 -12.35 -12.22
N MET A 73 -8.02 -12.30 -13.28
CA MET A 73 -7.98 -11.15 -14.20
C MET A 73 -8.72 -11.47 -15.50
N THR A 74 -9.43 -10.47 -16.04
CA THR A 74 -9.98 -10.55 -17.40
C THR A 74 -8.91 -10.17 -18.42
N ASP A 75 -9.17 -10.43 -19.70
CA ASP A 75 -8.27 -10.05 -20.80
C ASP A 75 -8.13 -8.51 -20.92
N GLU A 76 -9.17 -7.78 -20.51
CA GLU A 76 -9.19 -6.31 -20.48
C GLU A 76 -8.49 -5.72 -19.24
N GLY A 77 -7.96 -6.56 -18.34
CA GLY A 77 -7.23 -6.12 -17.16
C GLY A 77 -8.11 -5.78 -15.95
N HIS A 78 -9.36 -6.26 -15.92
CA HIS A 78 -10.27 -6.09 -14.79
C HIS A 78 -10.25 -7.31 -13.86
N LEU A 79 -10.69 -7.13 -12.61
CA LEU A 79 -10.77 -8.22 -11.64
C LEU A 79 -12.06 -9.03 -11.85
N ARG A 80 -11.95 -10.35 -11.91
CA ARG A 80 -13.06 -11.29 -11.91
C ARG A 80 -13.15 -12.03 -10.58
N TYR A 81 -14.26 -11.85 -9.88
CA TYR A 81 -14.46 -12.50 -8.60
C TYR A 81 -15.94 -12.88 -8.41
N ASN A 82 -16.23 -14.11 -7.97
CA ASN A 82 -17.58 -14.63 -7.77
C ASN A 82 -18.52 -14.44 -8.99
N GLY A 83 -18.00 -14.66 -10.21
CA GLY A 83 -18.76 -14.54 -11.44
C GLY A 83 -19.08 -13.09 -11.86
N LYS A 84 -18.55 -12.09 -11.17
CA LYS A 84 -18.69 -10.68 -11.51
C LYS A 84 -17.34 -10.10 -11.93
N THR A 85 -17.40 -9.08 -12.79
CA THR A 85 -16.23 -8.27 -13.15
C THR A 85 -16.29 -6.97 -12.38
N TYR A 86 -15.16 -6.60 -11.78
CA TYR A 86 -14.93 -5.35 -11.06
C TYR A 86 -13.94 -4.53 -11.86
N GLN A 87 -14.36 -3.36 -12.29
CA GLN A 87 -13.51 -2.49 -13.10
C GLN A 87 -12.31 -2.01 -12.28
N ILE A 88 -11.11 -2.08 -12.86
CA ILE A 88 -9.92 -1.39 -12.38
C ILE A 88 -9.83 -0.06 -13.10
N TYR A 89 -9.68 1.04 -12.37
CA TYR A 89 -9.69 2.40 -12.94
C TYR A 89 -8.31 2.75 -13.48
N GLU A 90 -8.26 3.04 -14.77
CA GLU A 90 -7.03 3.48 -15.44
C GLU A 90 -6.57 4.87 -14.95
N ARG A 91 -7.53 5.72 -14.56
CA ARG A 91 -7.28 7.10 -14.12
C ARG A 91 -7.66 7.27 -12.65
N PRO A 92 -6.69 7.21 -11.72
CA PRO A 92 -6.95 7.47 -10.30
C PRO A 92 -7.43 8.91 -10.05
N ASP A 93 -8.39 9.08 -9.14
CA ASP A 93 -8.97 10.39 -8.79
C ASP A 93 -8.12 11.12 -7.74
N ASN A 94 -6.98 11.66 -8.15
CA ASN A 94 -6.15 12.49 -7.27
C ASN A 94 -6.86 13.77 -6.81
N ALA A 95 -7.84 14.27 -7.57
CA ALA A 95 -8.60 15.46 -7.21
C ALA A 95 -9.51 15.21 -6.02
N GLY A 96 -10.14 14.03 -5.93
CA GLY A 96 -10.93 13.62 -4.77
C GLY A 96 -10.09 13.56 -3.50
N VAL A 97 -8.88 12.99 -3.57
CA VAL A 97 -7.95 12.99 -2.43
C VAL A 97 -7.55 14.42 -2.07
N ALA A 98 -7.18 15.27 -3.03
CA ALA A 98 -6.81 16.66 -2.78
C ALA A 98 -7.92 17.45 -2.05
N ALA A 99 -9.18 17.20 -2.39
CA ALA A 99 -10.33 17.82 -1.72
C ALA A 99 -10.42 17.40 -0.24
N VAL A 100 -10.17 16.12 0.08
CA VAL A 100 -10.14 15.62 1.47
C VAL A 100 -8.96 16.23 2.23
N LEU A 101 -7.79 16.31 1.63
CA LEU A 101 -6.60 16.93 2.24
C LEU A 101 -6.86 18.40 2.61
N ALA A 102 -7.50 19.15 1.72
CA ALA A 102 -7.87 20.55 1.97
C ALA A 102 -8.89 20.71 3.09
N ALA A 103 -9.87 19.80 3.18
CA ALA A 103 -10.93 19.84 4.19
C ALA A 103 -10.43 19.38 5.58
N HIS A 104 -9.48 18.46 5.64
CA HIS A 104 -9.02 17.83 6.88
C HIS A 104 -7.49 17.71 6.95
N PRO A 105 -6.72 18.82 6.87
CA PRO A 105 -5.25 18.77 6.71
C PRO A 105 -4.51 18.21 7.94
N SER A 106 -5.14 18.18 9.12
CA SER A 106 -4.56 17.60 10.33
C SER A 106 -4.77 16.08 10.44
N ARG A 107 -5.69 15.52 9.64
CA ARG A 107 -6.10 14.10 9.73
C ARG A 107 -5.64 13.27 8.53
N PHE A 108 -5.41 13.88 7.38
CA PHE A 108 -5.07 13.15 6.18
C PHE A 108 -3.79 13.63 5.53
N LEU A 109 -3.05 12.68 5.00
CA LEU A 109 -1.99 12.80 4.03
C LEU A 109 -2.46 12.14 2.74
N GLY A 110 -1.75 12.31 1.62
CA GLY A 110 -2.16 11.72 0.34
C GLY A 110 -1.00 11.20 -0.47
N TRP A 111 -1.25 10.14 -1.23
CA TRP A 111 -0.36 9.66 -2.28
C TRP A 111 -0.87 10.11 -3.63
N ILE A 112 -0.01 10.70 -4.46
CA ILE A 112 -0.31 10.98 -5.86
C ILE A 112 -0.28 9.64 -6.60
N PHE A 113 -1.44 9.16 -7.03
CA PHE A 113 -1.52 7.87 -7.71
C PHE A 113 -1.35 8.04 -9.21
N LEU A 114 -0.36 7.37 -9.79
CA LEU A 114 0.02 7.48 -11.19
C LEU A 114 -0.11 6.14 -11.92
N ASN A 115 -0.42 6.21 -13.21
CA ASN A 115 -0.50 5.05 -14.09
C ASN A 115 0.18 5.38 -15.45
N PRO A 116 1.39 4.87 -15.71
CA PRO A 116 2.10 5.13 -16.97
C PRO A 116 1.31 4.78 -18.22
N HIS A 117 0.48 3.72 -18.18
CA HIS A 117 -0.32 3.27 -19.34
C HIS A 117 -1.45 4.21 -19.71
N ALA A 118 -1.99 4.96 -18.77
CA ALA A 118 -3.07 5.92 -19.04
C ALA A 118 -2.54 7.32 -19.41
N ALA A 119 -1.25 7.43 -19.76
CA ALA A 119 -0.54 8.70 -19.94
C ALA A 119 -0.64 9.62 -18.71
N ILE A 120 -0.73 9.04 -17.51
CA ILE A 120 -0.75 9.72 -16.22
C ILE A 120 0.60 9.47 -15.55
N GLY A 121 1.60 10.15 -16.04
CA GLY A 121 2.99 10.02 -15.62
C GLY A 121 3.51 11.27 -14.92
N VAL A 122 4.68 11.76 -15.39
CA VAL A 122 5.40 12.89 -14.80
C VAL A 122 4.58 14.18 -14.81
N ASP A 123 3.81 14.46 -15.87
CA ASP A 123 3.00 15.69 -15.95
C ASP A 123 1.92 15.72 -14.87
N GLU A 124 1.32 14.59 -14.57
CA GLU A 124 0.33 14.48 -13.47
C GLU A 124 1.02 14.61 -12.11
N LEU A 125 2.24 14.07 -11.95
CA LEU A 125 3.05 14.32 -10.75
C LEU A 125 3.30 15.82 -10.56
N GLU A 126 3.74 16.52 -11.60
CA GLU A 126 4.01 17.97 -11.55
C GLU A 126 2.75 18.78 -11.20
N ARG A 127 1.58 18.34 -11.66
CA ARG A 127 0.31 18.97 -11.34
C ARG A 127 -0.03 18.89 -9.84
N TRP A 128 0.20 17.75 -9.21
CA TRP A 128 -0.28 17.48 -7.85
C TRP A 128 0.77 17.71 -6.76
N ARG A 129 2.05 17.63 -7.06
CA ARG A 129 3.13 17.70 -6.04
C ARG A 129 3.16 19.00 -5.23
N HIS A 130 2.53 20.06 -5.71
CA HIS A 130 2.44 21.35 -5.02
C HIS A 130 1.19 21.48 -4.13
N VAL A 131 0.28 20.55 -4.21
CA VAL A 131 -0.91 20.55 -3.38
C VAL A 131 -0.53 20.08 -1.97
N PRO A 132 -0.78 20.91 -0.92
CA PRO A 132 -0.42 20.55 0.45
C PRO A 132 -1.06 19.25 0.89
N GLY A 133 -0.28 18.40 1.57
CA GLY A 133 -0.74 17.13 2.11
C GLY A 133 -0.40 15.91 1.23
N PHE A 134 -0.08 16.08 -0.06
CA PHE A 134 0.53 14.98 -0.81
C PHE A 134 1.98 14.79 -0.36
N VAL A 135 2.34 13.55 -0.05
CA VAL A 135 3.62 13.19 0.59
C VAL A 135 4.51 12.29 -0.26
N GLY A 136 4.02 11.79 -1.37
CA GLY A 136 4.76 10.88 -2.26
C GLY A 136 3.88 10.36 -3.39
N VAL A 137 4.38 9.35 -4.08
CA VAL A 137 3.74 8.75 -5.25
C VAL A 137 3.32 7.31 -4.97
N LYS A 138 2.13 6.91 -5.43
CA LYS A 138 1.64 5.53 -5.45
C LYS A 138 1.68 4.97 -6.87
N LEU A 139 2.18 3.74 -7.00
CA LEU A 139 2.19 2.96 -8.22
C LEU A 139 1.60 1.55 -8.00
N HIS A 140 0.93 1.00 -9.03
CA HIS A 140 0.31 -0.32 -8.96
C HIS A 140 0.50 -1.13 -10.26
N PRO A 141 1.72 -1.59 -10.58
CA PRO A 141 2.01 -2.36 -11.79
C PRO A 141 1.19 -3.65 -11.90
N HIS A 142 0.79 -4.24 -10.79
CA HIS A 142 0.02 -5.47 -10.79
C HIS A 142 -1.33 -5.30 -11.49
N TRP A 143 -2.14 -4.34 -11.04
CA TRP A 143 -3.50 -4.12 -11.55
C TRP A 143 -3.53 -3.34 -12.87
N HIS A 144 -2.65 -2.35 -13.02
CA HIS A 144 -2.57 -1.57 -14.25
C HIS A 144 -1.82 -2.29 -15.39
N GLY A 145 -1.28 -3.47 -15.14
CA GLY A 145 -0.79 -4.36 -16.19
C GLY A 145 0.58 -4.06 -16.78
N TRP A 146 1.29 -3.01 -16.34
CA TRP A 146 2.57 -2.58 -16.92
C TRP A 146 3.79 -3.20 -16.21
N ARG A 147 4.93 -3.14 -16.88
CA ARG A 147 6.22 -3.62 -16.37
C ARG A 147 6.89 -2.53 -15.55
N VAL A 148 7.58 -2.91 -14.46
CA VAL A 148 8.17 -1.94 -13.53
C VAL A 148 9.12 -0.94 -14.21
N GLU A 149 9.84 -1.34 -15.26
CA GLU A 149 10.71 -0.44 -16.03
C GLU A 149 9.97 0.72 -16.70
N GLU A 150 8.67 0.61 -16.94
CA GLU A 150 7.86 1.69 -17.53
C GLU A 150 7.63 2.86 -16.54
N ALA A 151 7.87 2.62 -15.27
CA ALA A 151 7.81 3.66 -14.24
C ALA A 151 9.14 4.41 -14.05
N LEU A 152 10.22 4.09 -14.79
CA LEU A 152 11.52 4.74 -14.64
C LEU A 152 11.43 6.28 -14.68
N PRO A 153 10.73 6.92 -15.64
CA PRO A 153 10.65 8.40 -15.66
C PRO A 153 10.00 8.97 -14.39
N ILE A 154 9.00 8.27 -13.83
CA ILE A 154 8.34 8.67 -12.58
C ILE A 154 9.30 8.50 -11.40
N ALA A 155 10.01 7.36 -11.33
CA ALA A 155 10.95 7.05 -10.26
C ALA A 155 12.14 8.02 -10.23
N GLU A 156 12.70 8.38 -11.39
CA GLU A 156 13.75 9.38 -11.55
C GLU A 156 13.26 10.74 -11.05
N ARG A 157 12.02 11.12 -11.43
CA ARG A 157 11.46 12.39 -11.00
C ARG A 157 11.15 12.42 -9.50
N CYS A 158 10.66 11.32 -8.93
CA CYS A 158 10.49 11.17 -7.47
C CYS A 158 11.83 11.32 -6.75
N GLN A 159 12.88 10.69 -7.25
CA GLN A 159 14.24 10.82 -6.69
C GLN A 159 14.76 12.27 -6.72
N GLU A 160 14.56 12.98 -7.82
CA GLU A 160 14.94 14.40 -7.94
C GLU A 160 14.22 15.29 -6.94
N LEU A 161 12.93 15.01 -6.70
CA LEU A 161 12.07 15.77 -5.80
C LEU A 161 12.18 15.33 -4.34
N GLY A 162 12.90 14.24 -4.05
CA GLY A 162 12.95 13.64 -2.71
C GLY A 162 11.63 12.99 -2.27
N LEU A 163 10.71 12.70 -3.18
CA LEU A 163 9.42 12.11 -2.88
C LEU A 163 9.55 10.57 -2.75
N PRO A 164 9.01 9.95 -1.69
CA PRO A 164 8.97 8.50 -1.58
C PRO A 164 7.97 7.89 -2.57
N LEU A 165 8.25 6.64 -2.97
CA LEU A 165 7.45 5.84 -3.88
C LEU A 165 6.85 4.64 -3.15
N LEU A 166 5.52 4.61 -2.99
CA LEU A 166 4.76 3.45 -2.51
C LEU A 166 4.34 2.59 -3.70
N ILE A 167 4.77 1.34 -3.74
CA ILE A 167 4.52 0.46 -4.88
C ILE A 167 3.90 -0.88 -4.47
N HIS A 168 2.78 -1.25 -5.13
CA HIS A 168 2.20 -2.59 -5.04
C HIS A 168 2.72 -3.44 -6.21
N LEU A 169 3.64 -4.34 -5.93
CA LEU A 169 4.30 -5.17 -6.94
C LEU A 169 3.34 -6.23 -7.52
N GLY A 170 3.67 -6.74 -8.70
CA GLY A 170 3.02 -7.88 -9.31
C GLY A 170 3.98 -9.05 -9.52
N PHE A 171 3.55 -10.02 -10.31
CA PHE A 171 4.39 -11.18 -10.68
C PHE A 171 5.27 -10.86 -11.90
N ALA A 172 6.41 -11.55 -12.02
CA ALA A 172 7.36 -11.42 -13.12
C ALA A 172 7.81 -9.95 -13.31
N ARG A 173 7.78 -9.41 -14.53
CA ARG A 173 8.22 -8.03 -14.83
C ARG A 173 7.43 -6.95 -14.12
N LYS A 174 6.23 -7.24 -13.65
CA LYS A 174 5.43 -6.32 -12.80
C LYS A 174 5.95 -6.26 -11.35
N GLY A 175 6.90 -7.09 -11.00
CA GLY A 175 7.51 -7.17 -9.67
C GLY A 175 9.03 -6.99 -9.67
N ASP A 176 9.62 -6.62 -10.77
CA ASP A 176 11.08 -6.42 -10.89
C ASP A 176 11.52 -5.04 -10.36
N TRP A 177 11.30 -4.85 -9.07
CA TRP A 177 11.56 -3.61 -8.34
C TRP A 177 13.02 -3.16 -8.39
N ARG A 178 13.97 -4.11 -8.61
CA ARG A 178 15.40 -3.79 -8.69
C ARG A 178 15.72 -2.84 -9.82
N VAL A 179 14.98 -2.91 -10.92
CA VAL A 179 15.13 -1.97 -12.04
C VAL A 179 15.02 -0.52 -11.56
N LEU A 180 14.07 -0.21 -10.69
CA LEU A 180 13.93 1.15 -10.14
C LEU A 180 14.98 1.44 -9.05
N ALA A 181 15.23 0.47 -8.15
CA ALA A 181 16.18 0.66 -7.05
C ALA A 181 17.62 0.88 -7.54
N ASP A 182 18.02 0.17 -8.62
CA ASP A 182 19.35 0.27 -9.22
C ASP A 182 19.50 1.56 -10.04
N ALA A 183 18.48 1.92 -10.82
CA ALA A 183 18.48 3.16 -11.61
C ALA A 183 18.37 4.43 -10.75
N CYS A 184 17.67 4.33 -9.60
CA CYS A 184 17.40 5.46 -8.72
C CYS A 184 18.00 5.24 -7.32
N PRO A 185 19.33 5.35 -7.15
CA PRO A 185 20.02 4.95 -5.91
C PRO A 185 19.76 5.86 -4.69
N ARG A 186 19.04 6.96 -4.85
CA ARG A 186 18.60 7.83 -3.73
C ARG A 186 17.09 7.76 -3.48
N LEU A 187 16.34 7.05 -4.33
CA LEU A 187 14.89 6.93 -4.19
C LEU A 187 14.52 6.12 -2.94
N THR A 188 13.66 6.68 -2.11
CA THR A 188 13.01 5.92 -1.03
C THR A 188 11.83 5.16 -1.59
N MET A 189 11.80 3.83 -1.40
CA MET A 189 10.70 2.97 -1.86
C MET A 189 10.04 2.27 -0.69
N ILE A 190 8.71 2.21 -0.72
CA ILE A 190 7.87 1.49 0.23
C ILE A 190 7.15 0.39 -0.55
N PHE A 191 7.38 -0.86 -0.16
CA PHE A 191 6.73 -2.00 -0.79
C PHE A 191 5.46 -2.35 -0.04
N ALA A 192 4.32 -2.20 -0.71
CA ALA A 192 3.01 -2.48 -0.14
C ALA A 192 2.88 -3.94 0.30
N HIS A 193 2.14 -4.16 1.39
CA HIS A 193 1.75 -5.49 1.89
C HIS A 193 2.96 -6.41 2.10
N ALA A 194 3.99 -5.91 2.81
CA ALA A 194 5.25 -6.60 3.08
C ALA A 194 5.96 -7.09 1.81
N GLY A 195 5.77 -6.38 0.68
CA GLY A 195 6.37 -6.74 -0.62
C GLY A 195 5.64 -7.86 -1.35
N MET A 196 4.33 -8.06 -1.10
CA MET A 196 3.50 -9.00 -1.86
C MET A 196 3.66 -8.76 -3.38
N PRO A 197 3.76 -9.81 -4.20
CA PRO A 197 3.66 -11.25 -3.91
C PRO A 197 5.00 -11.92 -3.58
N HIS A 198 6.07 -11.16 -3.33
CA HIS A 198 7.44 -11.69 -3.20
C HIS A 198 7.81 -12.06 -1.76
N PHE A 199 7.27 -11.36 -0.76
CA PHE A 199 7.47 -11.60 0.68
C PHE A 199 8.94 -11.90 1.04
N ASP A 200 9.19 -12.99 1.72
CA ASP A 200 10.50 -13.48 2.19
C ASP A 200 11.55 -13.62 1.08
N ARG A 201 11.17 -13.86 -0.17
CA ARG A 201 12.08 -13.84 -1.33
C ARG A 201 12.73 -12.48 -1.57
N MET A 202 12.04 -11.41 -1.18
CA MET A 202 12.49 -10.03 -1.32
C MET A 202 13.25 -9.55 -0.08
N TRP A 203 12.80 -9.91 1.12
CA TRP A 203 13.28 -9.31 2.38
C TRP A 203 14.79 -9.43 2.58
N GLY A 204 15.38 -10.60 2.24
CA GLY A 204 16.82 -10.78 2.31
C GLY A 204 17.60 -9.80 1.43
N SER A 205 17.02 -9.41 0.29
CA SER A 205 17.66 -8.49 -0.66
C SER A 205 17.60 -7.03 -0.23
N ILE A 206 16.59 -6.65 0.55
CA ILE A 206 16.37 -5.26 0.98
C ILE A 206 16.87 -4.97 2.39
N ARG A 207 17.29 -6.02 3.13
CA ARG A 207 17.67 -5.92 4.56
C ARG A 207 18.66 -4.80 4.84
N ASP A 208 19.66 -4.63 4.00
CA ASP A 208 20.77 -3.71 4.26
C ASP A 208 20.60 -2.36 3.56
N ASP A 209 19.58 -2.21 2.71
CA ASP A 209 19.28 -0.95 2.02
C ASP A 209 18.30 -0.10 2.84
N LYS A 210 18.82 0.96 3.45
CA LYS A 210 18.06 1.87 4.34
C LYS A 210 17.00 2.72 3.63
N ARG A 211 16.96 2.69 2.29
CA ARG A 211 15.96 3.41 1.48
C ARG A 211 14.69 2.59 1.25
N LEU A 212 14.77 1.27 1.50
CA LEU A 212 13.72 0.32 1.15
C LEU A 212 12.93 -0.08 2.39
N PHE A 213 11.63 0.21 2.36
CA PHE A 213 10.69 0.00 3.46
C PHE A 213 9.62 -1.02 3.08
N LEU A 214 8.97 -1.62 4.08
CA LEU A 214 7.76 -2.43 3.91
C LEU A 214 6.61 -1.73 4.65
N ASP A 215 5.40 -1.74 4.10
CA ASP A 215 4.22 -1.54 4.92
C ASP A 215 3.57 -2.88 5.30
N VAL A 216 3.00 -2.96 6.50
CA VAL A 216 2.23 -4.11 6.96
C VAL A 216 0.75 -3.78 6.88
N SER A 217 0.20 -3.85 5.69
CA SER A 217 -1.19 -3.54 5.38
C SER A 217 -1.87 -4.72 4.66
N SER A 218 -3.20 -4.67 4.51
CA SER A 218 -3.99 -5.62 3.71
C SER A 218 -4.33 -6.95 4.38
N PRO A 219 -5.52 -7.51 4.07
CA PRO A 219 -5.93 -8.85 4.50
C PRO A 219 -5.11 -9.99 3.87
N TYR A 220 -4.26 -9.68 2.86
CA TYR A 220 -3.31 -10.66 2.33
C TYR A 220 -2.19 -11.01 3.31
N LEU A 221 -1.97 -10.21 4.34
CA LEU A 221 -1.10 -10.54 5.46
C LEU A 221 -1.88 -11.23 6.60
N ASP A 222 -1.13 -11.75 7.54
CA ASP A 222 -1.57 -12.10 8.89
C ASP A 222 -0.51 -11.66 9.89
N GLU A 223 -0.82 -11.77 11.17
CA GLU A 223 0.10 -11.36 12.25
C GLU A 223 1.44 -12.09 12.19
N ALA A 224 1.45 -13.37 11.81
CA ALA A 224 2.68 -14.14 11.72
C ALA A 224 3.58 -13.61 10.61
N LEU A 225 3.00 -13.32 9.45
CA LEU A 225 3.74 -12.78 8.30
C LEU A 225 4.24 -11.36 8.55
N ALA A 226 3.45 -10.50 9.23
CA ALA A 226 3.88 -9.18 9.66
C ALA A 226 5.07 -9.26 10.62
N ARG A 227 5.04 -10.20 11.59
CA ARG A 227 6.14 -10.47 12.51
C ARG A 227 7.39 -10.97 11.78
N ASP A 228 7.25 -11.89 10.82
CA ASP A 228 8.35 -12.38 9.98
C ASP A 228 9.00 -11.23 9.18
N ALA A 229 8.20 -10.33 8.61
CA ALA A 229 8.69 -9.16 7.90
C ALA A 229 9.53 -8.24 8.80
N VAL A 230 9.03 -7.91 9.99
CA VAL A 230 9.77 -7.10 10.98
C VAL A 230 11.09 -7.78 11.38
N LYS A 231 11.06 -9.08 11.64
CA LYS A 231 12.29 -9.85 11.96
C LYS A 231 13.30 -9.83 10.81
N ALA A 232 12.81 -9.84 9.57
CA ALA A 232 13.67 -9.89 8.38
C ALA A 232 14.35 -8.55 8.08
N VAL A 233 13.62 -7.42 8.13
CA VAL A 233 14.13 -6.12 7.70
C VAL A 233 14.44 -5.15 8.86
N GLY A 234 13.98 -5.45 10.06
CA GLY A 234 14.12 -4.61 11.25
C GLY A 234 12.99 -3.59 11.42
N VAL A 235 12.73 -3.24 12.69
CA VAL A 235 11.63 -2.34 13.10
C VAL A 235 11.70 -0.96 12.44
N GLU A 236 12.89 -0.46 12.15
CA GLU A 236 13.10 0.90 11.60
C GLU A 236 12.64 1.05 10.14
N ARG A 237 12.29 -0.05 9.47
CA ARG A 237 11.92 -0.08 8.05
C ARG A 237 10.57 -0.71 7.78
N VAL A 238 9.79 -0.89 8.84
CA VAL A 238 8.40 -1.33 8.73
C VAL A 238 7.49 -0.17 9.09
N LEU A 239 6.47 0.05 8.26
CA LEU A 239 5.46 1.08 8.40
C LEU A 239 4.11 0.42 8.66
N PHE A 240 3.33 1.02 9.54
CA PHE A 240 1.95 0.62 9.77
C PHE A 240 1.06 1.11 8.64
N GLY A 241 0.24 0.24 8.09
CA GLY A 241 -0.81 0.53 7.12
C GLY A 241 -1.99 -0.40 7.31
N THR A 242 -3.15 -0.06 6.76
CA THR A 242 -4.36 -0.89 6.91
C THR A 242 -4.90 -1.44 5.60
N ASP A 243 -4.70 -0.76 4.48
CA ASP A 243 -5.37 -1.02 3.20
C ASP A 243 -6.89 -0.76 3.29
N ALA A 244 -7.33 0.04 4.29
CA ALA A 244 -8.74 0.41 4.44
C ALA A 244 -9.29 0.97 3.11
N PRO A 245 -10.55 0.68 2.75
CA PRO A 245 -11.56 -0.08 3.50
C PRO A 245 -11.60 -1.59 3.16
N TYR A 246 -10.51 -2.15 2.62
CA TYR A 246 -10.46 -3.55 2.22
C TYR A 246 -10.06 -4.46 3.40
N GLY A 247 -10.78 -5.57 3.58
CA GLY A 247 -10.43 -6.65 4.50
C GLY A 247 -11.20 -6.64 5.81
N PHE A 248 -10.59 -6.20 6.90
CA PHE A 248 -11.07 -6.44 8.25
C PHE A 248 -12.31 -5.64 8.64
N HIS A 249 -13.35 -6.33 9.15
CA HIS A 249 -14.58 -5.72 9.63
C HIS A 249 -14.83 -6.09 11.09
N ASP A 250 -15.42 -5.19 11.84
CA ASP A 250 -15.89 -5.44 13.19
C ASP A 250 -17.25 -6.18 13.18
N GLU A 251 -17.74 -6.57 14.37
CA GLU A 251 -19.04 -7.25 14.52
C GLU A 251 -20.23 -6.42 13.98
N GLY A 252 -20.08 -5.11 13.89
CA GLY A 252 -21.07 -4.20 13.30
C GLY A 252 -20.97 -4.05 11.78
N GLY A 253 -20.05 -4.80 11.14
CA GLY A 253 -19.85 -4.80 9.68
C GLY A 253 -19.10 -3.58 9.15
N GLY A 254 -18.55 -2.73 9.99
CA GLY A 254 -17.73 -1.61 9.59
C GLY A 254 -16.22 -1.94 9.63
N TYR A 255 -15.41 -1.17 8.91
CA TYR A 255 -13.97 -1.40 8.85
C TYR A 255 -13.30 -1.31 10.24
N ASP A 256 -12.49 -2.31 10.62
CA ASP A 256 -11.75 -2.34 11.88
C ASP A 256 -10.30 -1.89 11.74
N TYR A 257 -10.03 -0.63 12.00
CA TYR A 257 -8.66 -0.08 12.08
C TYR A 257 -7.80 -0.72 13.18
N GLY A 258 -8.40 -1.42 14.14
CA GLY A 258 -7.68 -2.07 15.22
C GLY A 258 -7.06 -3.41 14.85
N ALA A 259 -7.48 -4.05 13.77
CA ALA A 259 -7.02 -5.39 13.39
C ALA A 259 -5.49 -5.43 13.15
N ILE A 260 -5.00 -4.69 12.16
CA ILE A 260 -3.56 -4.66 11.82
C ILE A 260 -2.75 -3.91 12.87
N ARG A 261 -3.31 -2.82 13.43
CA ARG A 261 -2.69 -2.13 14.56
C ARG A 261 -2.38 -3.11 15.70
N GLY A 262 -3.35 -3.94 16.07
CA GLY A 262 -3.15 -4.96 17.10
C GLY A 262 -2.06 -5.98 16.76
N TRP A 263 -1.83 -6.30 15.48
CA TRP A 263 -0.68 -7.13 15.09
C TRP A 263 0.63 -6.46 15.41
N VAL A 264 0.78 -5.18 15.04
CA VAL A 264 2.00 -4.40 15.29
C VAL A 264 2.26 -4.27 16.78
N GLU A 265 1.22 -4.00 17.60
CA GLU A 265 1.33 -3.90 19.07
C GLU A 265 1.71 -5.22 19.75
N ARG A 266 1.41 -6.37 19.15
CA ARG A 266 1.77 -7.69 19.67
C ARG A 266 3.09 -8.25 19.14
N ILE A 267 3.81 -7.51 18.29
CA ILE A 267 5.17 -7.91 17.90
C ILE A 267 6.07 -7.88 19.15
N PRO A 268 6.86 -8.93 19.42
CA PRO A 268 7.66 -9.03 20.64
C PRO A 268 8.92 -8.16 20.59
N VAL A 269 8.71 -6.86 20.63
CA VAL A 269 9.75 -5.81 20.66
C VAL A 269 9.45 -4.83 21.79
N VAL A 270 10.37 -3.91 22.09
CA VAL A 270 10.12 -2.91 23.14
C VAL A 270 9.13 -1.83 22.68
N ALA A 271 8.41 -1.22 23.62
CA ALA A 271 7.34 -0.25 23.31
C ALA A 271 7.79 0.88 22.35
N ARG A 272 9.01 1.40 22.51
CA ARG A 272 9.56 2.41 21.60
C ARG A 272 9.65 1.92 20.14
N GLU A 273 9.92 0.65 19.92
CA GLU A 273 10.00 0.05 18.58
C GLU A 273 8.62 -0.14 17.97
N VAL A 274 7.61 -0.43 18.79
CA VAL A 274 6.18 -0.40 18.37
C VAL A 274 5.81 1.01 17.91
N ASP A 275 6.14 2.03 18.71
CA ASP A 275 5.89 3.43 18.36
C ASP A 275 6.58 3.84 17.04
N LEU A 276 7.78 3.33 16.77
CA LEU A 276 8.46 3.57 15.49
C LEU A 276 7.66 3.03 14.32
N MET A 277 7.16 1.80 14.41
CA MET A 277 6.37 1.18 13.33
C MET A 277 5.02 1.85 13.16
N LEU A 278 4.35 2.24 14.25
CA LEU A 278 3.01 2.87 14.20
C LEU A 278 3.02 4.30 13.65
N GLY A 279 4.16 5.01 13.70
CA GLY A 279 4.20 6.39 13.19
C GLY A 279 5.60 6.98 13.03
N GLY A 280 6.52 6.72 13.98
CA GLY A 280 7.82 7.37 13.99
C GLY A 280 8.68 7.11 12.77
N ASN A 281 8.54 5.96 12.11
CA ASN A 281 9.28 5.67 10.90
C ASN A 281 8.78 6.53 9.72
N VAL A 282 7.46 6.67 9.58
CA VAL A 282 6.90 7.51 8.51
C VAL A 282 7.15 8.99 8.76
N GLU A 283 7.06 9.47 10.02
CA GLU A 283 7.44 10.86 10.36
C GLU A 283 8.89 11.13 9.91
N ARG A 284 9.85 10.29 10.30
CA ARG A 284 11.25 10.41 9.86
C ARG A 284 11.46 10.30 8.36
N LEU A 285 10.60 9.57 7.66
CA LEU A 285 10.66 9.41 6.21
C LEU A 285 10.17 10.68 5.50
N LEU A 286 9.15 11.35 6.04
CA LEU A 286 8.53 12.54 5.44
C LEU A 286 9.24 13.85 5.84
N ASP A 287 10.00 13.87 6.93
CA ASP A 287 10.79 15.03 7.41
C ASP A 287 12.15 15.21 6.68
N ARG A 288 12.42 14.41 5.65
CA ARG A 288 13.72 14.42 4.93
C ARG A 288 13.78 15.45 3.81
#